data_beaeffa073372e6974c0b5ff9127ed2c
#
_entry.id   beaeffa073372e6974c0b5ff9127ed2c
#
_cell.length_a   1.000
_cell.length_b   1.000
_cell.length_c   1.000
_cell.angle_alpha   90.00
_cell.angle_beta   90.00
_cell.angle_gamma   90.00
#
_symmetry.space_group_name_H-M   'P 1'
#
loop_
_entity.id
_entity.type
_entity.pdbx_description
1 polymer ?
#
loop_
_entity_poly.entity_id
_entity_poly.type
_entity_poly.pdbx_seq_one_letter_code
_entity_poly.pdbx_strand_id
1 'polypeptide(L)'
;MVAPDHWVPVTVASHRMGYSRTRSLALASGIGLAHGASSAVLSVAIAVIGSLVFPAYYVNLFAVVLLLAIALYVTLNAVRESGASTEAGNMSLLVSVIPDPALVPFIVVARGFGPAYTYAMLGAFVAAAVVSVSLVVLLAVLGLSAALSKVRPQYVDYLVAATLILVAAFVYVAG
;
A
#
# COMPACT_ATOMS: atom_id res chain seq x y z
N MET A 1 3.11 1.31 1.65
CA MET A 1 3.96 0.56 0.73
C MET A 1 5.41 0.36 1.20
N VAL A 2 5.82 0.95 2.29
CA VAL A 2 7.09 0.65 2.97
C VAL A 2 6.89 -0.39 4.07
N ALA A 3 5.66 -0.91 4.21
CA ALA A 3 5.31 -1.91 5.20
C ALA A 3 6.11 -3.20 4.97
N PRO A 4 6.61 -3.84 6.04
CA PRO A 4 7.50 -5.00 5.97
C PRO A 4 6.92 -6.20 5.23
N ASP A 5 5.60 -6.36 5.23
CA ASP A 5 4.85 -7.42 4.58
C ASP A 5 5.05 -7.47 3.04
N HIS A 6 5.44 -6.35 2.41
CA HIS A 6 5.66 -6.31 0.95
C HIS A 6 7.10 -6.59 0.54
N TRP A 7 8.09 -6.16 1.30
CA TRP A 7 9.50 -6.27 0.89
C TRP A 7 10.31 -7.33 1.64
N VAL A 8 9.94 -7.65 2.90
CA VAL A 8 10.65 -8.67 3.69
C VAL A 8 10.61 -10.04 3.00
N PRO A 9 9.44 -10.54 2.51
CA PRO A 9 9.40 -11.83 1.82
C PRO A 9 10.31 -11.86 0.58
N VAL A 10 10.35 -10.74 -0.18
CA VAL A 10 11.20 -10.61 -1.37
C VAL A 10 12.69 -10.65 -1.00
N THR A 11 13.07 -9.92 0.04
CA THR A 11 14.45 -9.85 0.51
C THR A 11 14.91 -11.22 1.04
N VAL A 12 14.08 -11.88 1.85
CA VAL A 12 14.37 -13.22 2.37
C VAL A 12 14.48 -14.24 1.26
N ALA A 13 13.56 -14.24 0.28
CA ALA A 13 13.63 -15.13 -0.88
C ALA A 13 14.90 -14.87 -1.70
N SER A 14 15.24 -13.60 -1.94
CA SER A 14 16.47 -13.24 -2.66
C SER A 14 17.74 -13.74 -1.98
N HIS A 15 17.82 -13.62 -0.65
CA HIS A 15 18.94 -14.14 0.13
C HIS A 15 19.00 -15.67 0.13
N ARG A 16 17.89 -16.34 0.40
CA ARG A 16 17.83 -17.81 0.46
C ARG A 16 18.17 -18.49 -0.87
N MET A 17 17.76 -17.87 -1.98
CA MET A 17 17.97 -18.39 -3.33
C MET A 17 19.28 -17.91 -3.98
N GLY A 18 20.08 -17.08 -3.29
CA GLY A 18 21.32 -16.53 -3.81
C GLY A 18 21.13 -15.69 -5.08
N TYR A 19 20.03 -14.94 -5.17
CA TYR A 19 19.73 -14.16 -6.37
C TYR A 19 20.72 -13.01 -6.56
N SER A 20 21.10 -12.79 -7.82
CA SER A 20 21.84 -11.59 -8.20
C SER A 20 20.99 -10.33 -7.95
N ARG A 21 21.63 -9.15 -7.84
CA ARG A 21 20.94 -7.86 -7.66
C ARG A 21 19.86 -7.63 -8.71
N THR A 22 20.16 -7.96 -9.97
CA THR A 22 19.21 -7.82 -11.09
C THR A 22 17.99 -8.72 -10.92
N ARG A 23 18.18 -9.99 -10.50
CA ARG A 23 17.07 -10.91 -10.23
C ARG A 23 16.22 -10.45 -9.03
N SER A 24 16.85 -9.97 -7.97
CA SER A 24 16.14 -9.44 -6.80
C SER A 24 15.30 -8.23 -7.16
N LEU A 25 15.84 -7.31 -7.98
CA LEU A 25 15.10 -6.16 -8.48
C LEU A 25 13.95 -6.55 -9.42
N ALA A 26 14.18 -7.50 -10.32
CA ALA A 26 13.13 -8.00 -11.21
C ALA A 26 11.98 -8.64 -10.42
N LEU A 27 12.29 -9.43 -9.38
CA LEU A 27 11.29 -10.01 -8.49
C LEU A 27 10.53 -8.91 -7.73
N ALA A 28 11.25 -7.95 -7.16
CA ALA A 28 10.66 -6.82 -6.43
C ALA A 28 9.72 -5.99 -7.33
N SER A 29 10.17 -5.66 -8.54
CA SER A 29 9.35 -4.93 -9.52
C SER A 29 8.13 -5.72 -9.95
N GLY A 30 8.26 -7.03 -10.16
CA GLY A 30 7.14 -7.92 -10.50
C GLY A 30 6.10 -7.97 -9.39
N ILE A 31 6.51 -8.07 -8.13
CA ILE A 31 5.61 -8.08 -6.98
C ILE A 31 4.96 -6.71 -6.79
N GLY A 32 5.73 -5.62 -6.90
CA GLY A 32 5.18 -4.26 -6.83
C GLY A 32 4.14 -4.00 -7.94
N LEU A 33 4.39 -4.50 -9.15
CA LEU A 33 3.45 -4.43 -10.27
C LEU A 33 2.18 -5.26 -10.00
N ALA A 34 2.33 -6.50 -9.54
CA ALA A 34 1.20 -7.38 -9.24
C ALA A 34 0.32 -6.80 -8.12
N HIS A 35 0.95 -6.30 -7.03
CA HIS A 35 0.24 -5.63 -5.94
C HIS A 35 -0.47 -4.36 -6.42
N GLY A 36 0.22 -3.49 -7.16
CA GLY A 36 -0.35 -2.26 -7.69
C GLY A 36 -1.50 -2.53 -8.67
N ALA A 37 -1.34 -3.50 -9.56
CA ALA A 37 -2.37 -3.88 -10.53
C ALA A 37 -3.60 -4.52 -9.85
N SER A 38 -3.41 -5.44 -8.92
CA SER A 38 -4.52 -6.07 -8.18
C SER A 38 -5.30 -5.04 -7.35
N SER A 39 -4.61 -4.11 -6.68
CA SER A 39 -5.23 -2.99 -5.95
C SER A 39 -6.01 -2.07 -6.88
N ALA A 40 -5.45 -1.75 -8.05
CA ALA A 40 -6.11 -0.93 -9.06
C ALA A 40 -7.41 -1.59 -9.58
N VAL A 41 -7.35 -2.87 -9.93
CA VAL A 41 -8.52 -3.63 -10.40
C VAL A 41 -9.60 -3.68 -9.33
N LEU A 42 -9.24 -4.03 -8.08
CA LEU A 42 -10.18 -4.06 -6.96
C LEU A 42 -10.84 -2.69 -6.75
N SER A 43 -10.04 -1.63 -6.74
CA SER A 43 -10.52 -0.28 -6.46
C SER A 43 -11.45 0.24 -7.55
N VAL A 44 -11.13 -0.02 -8.83
CA VAL A 44 -12.01 0.32 -9.95
C VAL A 44 -13.31 -0.48 -9.88
N ALA A 45 -13.23 -1.79 -9.62
CA ALA A 45 -14.42 -2.63 -9.50
C ALA A 45 -15.36 -2.11 -8.40
N ILE A 46 -14.84 -1.84 -7.20
CA ILE A 46 -15.64 -1.31 -6.08
C ILE A 46 -16.22 0.07 -6.42
N ALA A 47 -15.41 0.98 -6.99
CA ALA A 47 -15.84 2.32 -7.34
C ALA A 47 -16.92 2.30 -8.45
N VAL A 48 -16.81 1.42 -9.44
CA VAL A 48 -17.81 1.26 -10.50
C VAL A 48 -19.11 0.67 -9.95
N ILE A 49 -19.02 -0.47 -9.27
CA ILE A 49 -20.19 -1.14 -8.70
C ILE A 49 -20.88 -0.22 -7.68
N GLY A 50 -20.11 0.40 -6.80
CA GLY A 50 -20.62 1.35 -5.81
C GLY A 50 -21.42 2.49 -6.46
N SER A 51 -20.88 3.10 -7.53
CA SER A 51 -21.55 4.20 -8.22
C SER A 51 -22.77 3.79 -9.05
N LEU A 52 -22.91 2.52 -9.39
CA LEU A 52 -24.11 1.99 -10.08
C LEU A 52 -25.25 1.70 -9.11
N VAL A 53 -24.92 1.34 -7.87
CA VAL A 53 -25.89 0.87 -6.87
C VAL A 53 -26.31 2.00 -5.92
N PHE A 54 -25.40 2.92 -5.61
CA PHE A 54 -25.60 3.93 -4.57
C PHE A 54 -25.46 5.35 -5.11
N PRO A 55 -26.26 6.32 -4.60
CA PRO A 55 -26.03 7.75 -4.82
C PRO A 55 -24.60 8.17 -4.41
N ALA A 56 -24.05 9.18 -5.10
CA ALA A 56 -22.68 9.66 -4.89
C ALA A 56 -22.37 10.00 -3.41
N TYR A 57 -23.34 10.55 -2.69
CA TYR A 57 -23.19 10.84 -1.26
C TYR A 57 -22.80 9.59 -0.43
N TYR A 58 -23.49 8.45 -0.65
CA TYR A 58 -23.19 7.23 0.09
C TYR A 58 -21.85 6.61 -0.32
N VAL A 59 -21.46 6.76 -1.58
CA VAL A 59 -20.16 6.29 -2.07
C VAL A 59 -19.03 7.11 -1.42
N ASN A 60 -19.18 8.43 -1.32
CA ASN A 60 -18.24 9.30 -0.65
C ASN A 60 -18.19 9.03 0.87
N LEU A 61 -19.32 8.87 1.50
CA LEU A 61 -19.39 8.53 2.93
C LEU A 61 -18.71 7.18 3.21
N PHE A 62 -18.96 6.17 2.36
CA PHE A 62 -18.26 4.88 2.44
C PHE A 62 -16.74 5.04 2.30
N ALA A 63 -16.28 5.89 1.36
CA ALA A 63 -14.86 6.16 1.18
C ALA A 63 -14.23 6.78 2.45
N VAL A 64 -14.90 7.75 3.07
CA VAL A 64 -14.44 8.38 4.33
C VAL A 64 -14.37 7.36 5.46
N VAL A 65 -15.43 6.57 5.64
CA VAL A 65 -15.50 5.53 6.69
C VAL A 65 -14.40 4.49 6.49
N LEU A 66 -14.17 4.05 5.25
CA LEU A 66 -13.12 3.09 4.92
C LEU A 66 -11.72 3.64 5.22
N LEU A 67 -11.44 4.91 4.85
CA LEU A 67 -10.17 5.57 5.16
C LEU A 67 -9.92 5.64 6.67
N LEU A 68 -10.94 6.03 7.44
CA LEU A 68 -10.83 6.11 8.90
C LEU A 68 -10.67 4.73 9.55
N ALA A 69 -11.36 3.71 9.03
CA ALA A 69 -11.22 2.34 9.52
C ALA A 69 -9.80 1.78 9.27
N ILE A 70 -9.25 2.04 8.07
CA ILE A 70 -7.87 1.63 7.74
C ILE A 70 -6.87 2.42 8.59
N ALA A 71 -7.06 3.74 8.77
CA ALA A 71 -6.20 4.55 9.63
C ALA A 71 -6.20 4.04 11.08
N LEU A 72 -7.36 3.69 11.61
CA LEU A 72 -7.50 3.10 12.93
C LEU A 72 -6.79 1.75 13.02
N TYR A 73 -7.00 0.86 12.03
CA TYR A 73 -6.35 -0.45 11.96
C TYR A 73 -4.83 -0.31 11.95
N VAL A 74 -4.28 0.55 11.09
CA VAL A 74 -2.83 0.81 11.00
C VAL A 74 -2.30 1.35 12.33
N THR A 75 -3.01 2.30 12.95
CA THR A 75 -2.62 2.86 14.25
C THR A 75 -2.60 1.79 15.36
N LEU A 76 -3.64 0.95 15.43
CA LEU A 76 -3.71 -0.12 16.42
C LEU A 76 -2.60 -1.15 16.22
N ASN A 77 -2.25 -1.49 14.99
CA ASN A 77 -1.14 -2.38 14.69
C ASN A 77 0.21 -1.75 15.10
N ALA A 78 0.44 -0.48 14.77
CA ALA A 78 1.64 0.25 15.19
C ALA A 78 1.86 0.23 16.71
N VAL A 79 0.77 0.35 17.49
CA VAL A 79 0.81 0.26 18.96
C VAL A 79 1.11 -1.17 19.43
N ARG A 80 0.53 -2.18 18.78
CA ARG A 80 0.73 -3.60 19.13
C ARG A 80 2.15 -4.08 18.81
N GLU A 81 2.68 -3.71 17.65
CA GLU A 81 4.03 -4.11 17.22
C GLU A 81 5.13 -3.49 18.06
N SER A 82 4.87 -2.39 18.76
CA SER A 82 5.82 -1.82 19.73
C SER A 82 6.14 -2.76 20.90
N GLY A 83 5.34 -3.81 21.11
CA GLY A 83 5.50 -4.80 22.18
C GLY A 83 5.89 -6.22 21.75
N ALA A 84 5.95 -6.52 20.44
CA ALA A 84 6.19 -7.86 19.95
C ALA A 84 7.52 -7.96 19.18
N SER A 85 8.37 -8.91 19.58
CA SER A 85 9.53 -9.32 18.80
C SER A 85 9.09 -9.94 17.48
N THR A 86 9.59 -9.42 16.40
CA THR A 86 9.26 -9.73 15.01
C THR A 86 9.45 -11.22 14.69
N GLU A 87 8.39 -12.01 14.71
CA GLU A 87 8.37 -13.30 14.01
C GLU A 87 8.21 -13.10 12.49
N ALA A 88 9.20 -12.47 11.87
CA ALA A 88 9.24 -12.20 10.43
C ALA A 88 9.57 -13.45 9.59
N GLY A 89 9.38 -14.67 10.14
CA GLY A 89 9.97 -15.90 9.57
C GLY A 89 9.19 -16.55 8.43
N ASN A 90 7.90 -16.35 8.27
CA ASN A 90 7.07 -17.15 7.35
C ASN A 90 6.09 -16.35 6.48
N MET A 91 6.33 -15.07 6.22
CA MET A 91 5.49 -14.32 5.28
C MET A 91 5.67 -14.86 3.86
N SER A 92 4.59 -15.39 3.30
CA SER A 92 4.56 -15.86 1.92
C SER A 92 4.63 -14.68 0.94
N LEU A 93 5.36 -14.84 -0.18
CA LEU A 93 5.34 -13.88 -1.30
C LEU A 93 3.91 -13.57 -1.78
N LEU A 94 2.97 -14.49 -1.59
CA LEU A 94 1.56 -14.29 -1.94
C LEU A 94 0.90 -13.18 -1.12
N VAL A 95 1.29 -13.01 0.15
CA VAL A 95 0.77 -11.93 1.00
C VAL A 95 1.13 -10.55 0.42
N SER A 96 2.31 -10.44 -0.20
CA SER A 96 2.78 -9.19 -0.82
C SER A 96 1.97 -8.76 -2.05
N VAL A 97 1.11 -9.63 -2.60
CA VAL A 97 0.28 -9.35 -3.79
C VAL A 97 -1.17 -9.03 -3.40
N ILE A 98 -1.54 -9.18 -2.12
CA ILE A 98 -2.90 -8.89 -1.65
C ILE A 98 -3.25 -7.43 -1.97
N PRO A 99 -4.42 -7.18 -2.59
CA PRO A 99 -4.84 -5.82 -2.94
C PRO A 99 -4.97 -4.91 -1.72
N ASP A 100 -4.52 -3.67 -1.87
CA ASP A 100 -4.68 -2.64 -0.85
C ASP A 100 -6.03 -1.92 -1.01
N PRO A 101 -6.97 -2.10 -0.08
CA PRO A 101 -8.27 -1.44 -0.15
C PRO A 101 -8.18 0.08 0.06
N ALA A 102 -7.06 0.60 0.59
CA ALA A 102 -6.87 2.03 0.80
C ALA A 102 -6.88 2.84 -0.50
N LEU A 103 -6.66 2.20 -1.66
CA LEU A 103 -6.77 2.87 -2.96
C LEU A 103 -8.23 3.18 -3.36
N VAL A 104 -9.21 2.43 -2.84
CA VAL A 104 -10.64 2.58 -3.22
C VAL A 104 -11.14 4.03 -3.06
N PRO A 105 -11.01 4.67 -1.88
CA PRO A 105 -11.49 6.03 -1.70
C PRO A 105 -10.80 7.05 -2.61
N PHE A 106 -9.51 6.86 -2.90
CA PHE A 106 -8.81 7.74 -3.85
C PHE A 106 -9.38 7.65 -5.27
N ILE A 107 -9.76 6.44 -5.72
CA ILE A 107 -10.37 6.24 -7.03
C ILE A 107 -11.80 6.81 -7.07
N VAL A 108 -12.56 6.66 -5.99
CA VAL A 108 -13.90 7.26 -5.87
C VAL A 108 -13.81 8.77 -6.07
N VAL A 109 -12.91 9.44 -5.35
CA VAL A 109 -12.69 10.89 -5.46
C VAL A 109 -12.16 11.29 -6.84
N ALA A 110 -11.17 10.59 -7.37
CA ALA A 110 -10.58 10.88 -8.68
C ALA A 110 -11.61 10.80 -9.82
N ARG A 111 -12.60 9.89 -9.71
CA ARG A 111 -13.70 9.79 -10.68
C ARG A 111 -14.57 11.05 -10.71
N GLY A 112 -14.76 11.72 -9.58
CA GLY A 112 -15.48 13.00 -9.51
C GLY A 112 -14.81 14.12 -10.32
N PHE A 113 -13.49 14.06 -10.50
CA PHE A 113 -12.72 15.01 -11.33
C PHE A 113 -12.60 14.58 -12.80
N GLY A 114 -13.02 13.36 -13.14
CA GLY A 114 -13.07 12.84 -14.50
C GLY A 114 -12.07 11.73 -14.83
N PRO A 115 -12.17 11.13 -16.03
CA PRO A 115 -11.40 9.93 -16.39
C PRO A 115 -9.89 10.15 -16.36
N ALA A 116 -9.40 11.33 -16.78
CA ALA A 116 -7.97 11.63 -16.81
C ALA A 116 -7.34 11.56 -15.42
N TYR A 117 -8.01 12.09 -14.39
CA TYR A 117 -7.55 12.02 -13.01
C TYR A 117 -7.60 10.61 -12.47
N THR A 118 -8.62 9.84 -12.83
CA THR A 118 -8.73 8.41 -12.44
C THR A 118 -7.56 7.61 -13.00
N TYR A 119 -7.25 7.73 -14.30
CA TYR A 119 -6.11 7.03 -14.90
C TYR A 119 -4.77 7.52 -14.35
N ALA A 120 -4.61 8.81 -14.11
CA ALA A 120 -3.41 9.36 -13.50
C ALA A 120 -3.18 8.80 -12.09
N MET A 121 -4.23 8.71 -11.26
CA MET A 121 -4.17 8.14 -9.92
C MET A 121 -3.82 6.67 -9.95
N LEU A 122 -4.44 5.87 -10.82
CA LEU A 122 -4.13 4.45 -11.00
C LEU A 122 -2.67 4.25 -11.42
N GLY A 123 -2.21 5.00 -12.43
CA GLY A 123 -0.83 4.93 -12.90
C GLY A 123 0.18 5.34 -11.84
N ALA A 124 -0.08 6.43 -11.13
CA ALA A 124 0.78 6.91 -10.05
C ALA A 124 0.87 5.89 -8.90
N PHE A 125 -0.25 5.25 -8.53
CA PHE A 125 -0.26 4.23 -7.49
C PHE A 125 0.55 3.00 -7.90
N VAL A 126 0.33 2.47 -9.11
CA VAL A 126 1.09 1.31 -9.61
C VAL A 126 2.59 1.64 -9.71
N ALA A 127 2.95 2.81 -10.25
CA ALA A 127 4.34 3.25 -10.32
C ALA A 127 4.97 3.38 -8.92
N ALA A 128 4.24 3.99 -7.97
CA ALA A 128 4.69 4.12 -6.59
C ALA A 128 4.89 2.75 -5.92
N ALA A 129 4.00 1.77 -6.19
CA ALA A 129 4.15 0.41 -5.69
C ALA A 129 5.44 -0.25 -6.20
N VAL A 130 5.68 -0.19 -7.52
CA VAL A 130 6.88 -0.75 -8.14
C VAL A 130 8.15 -0.08 -7.59
N VAL A 131 8.18 1.26 -7.58
CA VAL A 131 9.35 2.02 -7.12
C VAL A 131 9.63 1.76 -5.64
N SER A 132 8.62 1.79 -4.79
CA SER A 132 8.79 1.62 -3.34
C SER A 132 9.35 0.24 -2.99
N VAL A 133 8.74 -0.83 -3.52
CA VAL A 133 9.20 -2.21 -3.24
C VAL A 133 10.60 -2.42 -3.81
N SER A 134 10.85 -1.98 -5.05
CA SER A 134 12.16 -2.13 -5.69
C SER A 134 13.26 -1.36 -4.95
N LEU A 135 12.98 -0.12 -4.51
CA LEU A 135 13.95 0.70 -3.78
C LEU A 135 14.31 0.07 -2.43
N VAL A 136 13.32 -0.39 -1.66
CA VAL A 136 13.57 -0.99 -0.35
C VAL A 136 14.34 -2.30 -0.48
N VAL A 137 13.98 -3.16 -1.45
CA VAL A 137 14.72 -4.40 -1.73
C VAL A 137 16.14 -4.11 -2.19
N LEU A 138 16.35 -3.08 -3.04
CA LEU A 138 17.68 -2.66 -3.45
C LEU A 138 18.53 -2.23 -2.27
N LEU A 139 18.01 -1.39 -1.38
CA LEU A 139 18.70 -0.93 -0.18
C LEU A 139 19.06 -2.11 0.74
N ALA A 140 18.13 -3.08 0.90
CA ALA A 140 18.36 -4.28 1.68
C ALA A 140 19.48 -5.16 1.09
N VAL A 141 19.47 -5.37 -0.23
CA VAL A 141 20.48 -6.17 -0.97
C VAL A 141 21.86 -5.48 -0.98
N LEU A 142 21.90 -4.15 -0.92
CA LEU A 142 23.16 -3.39 -0.80
C LEU A 142 23.76 -3.40 0.62
N GLY A 143 23.11 -4.07 1.57
CA GLY A 143 23.59 -4.12 2.97
C GLY A 143 23.25 -2.87 3.79
N LEU A 144 22.45 -1.94 3.23
CA LEU A 144 21.96 -0.75 3.93
C LEU A 144 20.78 -1.05 4.88
N SER A 145 20.50 -2.34 5.11
CA SER A 145 19.49 -2.80 6.06
C SER A 145 19.70 -2.24 7.48
N ALA A 146 20.95 -2.01 7.89
CA ALA A 146 21.28 -1.35 9.16
C ALA A 146 20.83 0.12 9.22
N ALA A 147 20.71 0.81 8.09
CA ALA A 147 20.15 2.16 8.04
C ALA A 147 18.62 2.12 8.10
N LEU A 148 18.00 1.14 7.43
CA LEU A 148 16.55 0.92 7.48
C LEU A 148 16.07 0.45 8.85
N SER A 149 16.88 -0.33 9.59
CA SER A 149 16.55 -0.80 10.93
C SER A 149 16.53 0.31 12.00
N LYS A 150 17.10 1.49 11.71
CA LYS A 150 17.03 2.67 12.59
C LYS A 150 15.67 3.38 12.51
N VAL A 151 14.93 3.21 11.42
CA VAL A 151 13.58 3.73 11.29
C VAL A 151 12.64 2.72 11.94
N ARG A 152 12.07 3.07 13.08
CA ARG A 152 11.07 2.21 13.72
C ARG A 152 9.85 2.10 12.82
N PRO A 153 9.39 0.89 12.46
CA PRO A 153 8.23 0.69 11.58
C PRO A 153 7.01 1.49 12.02
N GLN A 154 6.77 1.57 13.32
CA GLN A 154 5.66 2.34 13.91
C GLN A 154 5.59 3.82 13.46
N TYR A 155 6.73 4.48 13.19
CA TYR A 155 6.70 5.87 12.71
C TYR A 155 6.19 5.96 11.27
N VAL A 156 6.48 4.95 10.45
CA VAL A 156 5.93 4.86 9.08
C VAL A 156 4.43 4.65 9.15
N ASP A 157 3.96 3.75 10.02
CA ASP A 157 2.53 3.47 10.20
C ASP A 157 1.78 4.69 10.72
N TYR A 158 2.34 5.44 11.68
CA TYR A 158 1.73 6.70 12.13
C TYR A 158 1.67 7.75 11.03
N LEU A 159 2.69 7.85 10.16
CA LEU A 159 2.67 8.74 9.02
C LEU A 159 1.59 8.34 8.03
N VAL A 160 1.46 7.03 7.73
CA VAL A 160 0.40 6.49 6.87
C VAL A 160 -0.97 6.78 7.46
N ALA A 161 -1.19 6.49 8.75
CA ALA A 161 -2.46 6.74 9.42
C ALA A 161 -2.82 8.25 9.39
N ALA A 162 -1.87 9.14 9.68
CA ALA A 162 -2.08 10.58 9.61
C ALA A 162 -2.45 11.03 8.19
N THR A 163 -1.78 10.50 7.16
CA THR A 163 -2.10 10.80 5.77
C THR A 163 -3.52 10.34 5.41
N LEU A 164 -3.92 9.14 5.82
CA LEU A 164 -5.27 8.63 5.58
C LEU A 164 -6.35 9.48 6.25
N ILE A 165 -6.10 9.96 7.48
CA ILE A 165 -7.02 10.87 8.18
C ILE A 165 -7.14 12.21 7.45
N LEU A 166 -6.01 12.79 6.99
CA LEU A 166 -6.03 14.04 6.23
C LEU A 166 -6.80 13.88 4.91
N VAL A 167 -6.62 12.76 4.22
CA VAL A 167 -7.37 12.48 2.99
C VAL A 167 -8.85 12.25 3.29
N ALA A 168 -9.19 11.56 4.38
CA ALA A 168 -10.59 11.40 4.80
C ALA A 168 -11.26 12.75 5.07
N ALA A 169 -10.56 13.65 5.77
CA ALA A 169 -11.05 15.01 6.00
C ALA A 169 -11.23 15.80 4.70
N PHE A 170 -10.27 15.70 3.77
CA PHE A 170 -10.38 16.33 2.45
C PHE A 170 -11.59 15.79 1.66
N VAL A 171 -11.77 14.46 1.61
CA VAL A 171 -12.89 13.82 0.92
C VAL A 171 -14.23 14.24 1.51
N TYR A 172 -14.30 14.36 2.85
CA TYR A 172 -15.52 14.82 3.54
C TYR A 172 -15.89 16.27 3.22
N VAL A 173 -14.90 17.14 3.07
CA VAL A 173 -15.12 18.57 2.79
C VAL A 173 -15.35 18.84 1.29
N ALA A 174 -14.73 18.07 0.42
CA ALA A 174 -14.77 18.25 -1.04
C ALA A 174 -15.89 17.47 -1.74
N GLY A 175 -16.47 16.46 -1.07
CA GLY A 175 -17.53 15.59 -1.62
C GLY A 175 -18.90 15.94 -1.12
#